data_76cbb2f47995d99ed52eedb6ed928604
#
_entry.id   76cbb2f47995d99ed52eedb6ed928604
#
_cell.length_a   1.000
_cell.length_b   1.000
_cell.length_c   1.000
_cell.angle_alpha   90.00
_cell.angle_beta   90.00
_cell.angle_gamma   90.00
#
_symmetry.space_group_name_H-M   'P 1'
#
loop_
_entity.id
_entity.type
_entity.pdbx_description
1 polymer ?
#
loop_
_entity_poly.entity_id
_entity_poly.type
_entity_poly.pdbx_seq_one_letter_code
_entity_poly.pdbx_strand_id
1 'polypeptide(L)'
;MSYEPVGIVSKVPAGYDVDEMAVVIGSGEAGFERAKAALMAWKHFDLDWARVCPEGAPIEIGTTVAVLVRHFGFWSLNGCRVLYFLGDRSHGSTFGFAYGTLANHAEQGEEIFEVSLNRASQAVTYRIRAVSRPRAVLARLGYPATRMLQERFRRDSGEALRRAMQGGARSREG
;
A
#
# COMPACT_ATOMS: atom_id res chain seq x y z
N MET A 1 14.12 -10.10 5.76
CA MET A 1 12.97 -9.42 6.40
C MET A 1 13.42 -8.87 7.74
N SER A 2 12.71 -7.90 8.31
CA SER A 2 12.95 -7.39 9.67
C SER A 2 12.17 -8.17 10.75
N TYR A 3 11.29 -9.08 10.36
CA TYR A 3 10.41 -9.89 11.22
C TYR A 3 10.18 -11.29 10.62
N GLU A 4 9.65 -12.18 11.44
CA GLU A 4 9.17 -13.51 11.10
C GLU A 4 7.99 -13.89 12.01
N PRO A 5 7.05 -14.73 11.55
CA PRO A 5 6.91 -15.25 10.19
C PRO A 5 6.34 -14.22 9.21
N VAL A 6 6.41 -14.49 7.89
CA VAL A 6 5.65 -13.77 6.87
C VAL A 6 4.17 -14.14 6.97
N GLY A 7 3.26 -13.20 6.64
CA GLY A 7 1.80 -13.41 6.75
C GLY A 7 1.19 -12.89 8.06
N ILE A 8 1.91 -12.04 8.78
CA ILE A 8 1.42 -11.48 10.06
C ILE A 8 0.15 -10.64 9.92
N VAL A 9 -0.17 -10.15 8.72
CA VAL A 9 -1.42 -9.42 8.46
C VAL A 9 -2.65 -10.32 8.68
N SER A 10 -2.53 -11.62 8.41
CA SER A 10 -3.60 -12.59 8.61
C SER A 10 -3.68 -13.10 10.05
N LYS A 11 -2.54 -13.18 10.75
CA LYS A 11 -2.46 -13.61 12.14
C LYS A 11 -1.56 -12.68 12.92
N VAL A 12 -2.17 -11.64 13.48
CA VAL A 12 -1.47 -10.54 14.17
C VAL A 12 -0.76 -11.07 15.42
N PRO A 13 0.57 -10.92 15.52
CA PRO A 13 1.30 -11.29 16.72
C PRO A 13 1.05 -10.31 17.85
N ALA A 14 1.22 -10.75 19.11
CA ALA A 14 1.14 -9.87 20.26
C ALA A 14 2.17 -8.72 20.16
N GLY A 15 1.75 -7.51 20.53
CA GLY A 15 2.61 -6.31 20.54
C GLY A 15 2.78 -5.64 19.17
N TYR A 16 1.97 -6.02 18.19
CA TYR A 16 1.85 -5.30 16.92
C TYR A 16 0.56 -4.48 16.90
N ASP A 17 0.64 -3.30 16.31
CA ASP A 17 -0.52 -2.44 16.03
C ASP A 17 -1.13 -2.85 14.68
N VAL A 18 -2.45 -2.69 14.59
CA VAL A 18 -3.20 -2.92 13.35
C VAL A 18 -3.81 -1.63 12.89
N ASP A 19 -3.49 -1.24 11.68
CA ASP A 19 -4.07 -0.10 10.99
C ASP A 19 -4.80 -0.56 9.74
N GLU A 20 -6.02 -0.09 9.58
CA GLU A 20 -6.83 -0.45 8.41
C GLU A 20 -7.61 0.75 7.89
N MET A 21 -7.73 0.86 6.57
CA MET A 21 -8.56 1.80 5.88
C MET A 21 -9.17 1.13 4.65
N ALA A 22 -10.46 1.38 4.42
CA ALA A 22 -11.12 0.99 3.18
C ALA A 22 -11.92 2.18 2.64
N VAL A 23 -11.83 2.42 1.32
CA VAL A 23 -12.51 3.53 0.67
C VAL A 23 -13.01 3.11 -0.71
N VAL A 24 -14.23 3.50 -1.06
CA VAL A 24 -14.76 3.32 -2.42
C VAL A 24 -14.05 4.30 -3.36
N ILE A 25 -13.43 3.75 -4.41
CA ILE A 25 -12.64 4.52 -5.39
C ILE A 25 -13.26 4.54 -6.78
N GLY A 26 -14.26 3.71 -7.05
CA GLY A 26 -14.91 3.61 -8.34
C GLY A 26 -16.04 2.61 -8.36
N SER A 27 -16.47 2.22 -9.55
CA SER A 27 -17.54 1.25 -9.74
C SER A 27 -17.38 0.42 -11.01
N GLY A 28 -18.00 -0.77 -11.01
CA GLY A 28 -18.10 -1.70 -12.13
C GLY A 28 -16.79 -2.42 -12.47
N GLU A 29 -16.90 -3.43 -13.33
CA GLU A 29 -15.78 -4.27 -13.77
C GLU A 29 -14.65 -3.44 -14.40
N ALA A 30 -15.01 -2.52 -15.31
CA ALA A 30 -14.02 -1.62 -15.92
C ALA A 30 -13.30 -0.71 -14.90
N GLY A 31 -14.02 -0.30 -13.84
CA GLY A 31 -13.43 0.42 -12.70
C GLY A 31 -12.45 -0.44 -11.92
N PHE A 32 -12.79 -1.70 -11.68
CA PHE A 32 -11.92 -2.66 -11.00
C PHE A 32 -10.63 -2.91 -11.78
N GLU A 33 -10.70 -3.13 -13.10
CA GLU A 33 -9.52 -3.34 -13.93
C GLU A 33 -8.61 -2.08 -13.99
N ARG A 34 -9.19 -0.87 -14.02
CA ARG A 34 -8.40 0.36 -13.90
C ARG A 34 -7.73 0.48 -12.52
N ALA A 35 -8.43 0.14 -11.45
CA ALA A 35 -7.88 0.16 -10.10
C ALA A 35 -6.72 -0.83 -9.95
N LYS A 36 -6.87 -2.03 -10.48
CA LYS A 36 -5.83 -3.06 -10.52
C LYS A 36 -4.60 -2.60 -11.30
N ALA A 37 -4.79 -2.03 -12.49
CA ALA A 37 -3.70 -1.49 -13.30
C ALA A 37 -2.98 -0.33 -12.59
N ALA A 38 -3.71 0.57 -11.96
CA ALA A 38 -3.14 1.69 -11.19
C ALA A 38 -2.37 1.19 -9.96
N LEU A 39 -2.90 0.17 -9.26
CA LEU A 39 -2.22 -0.45 -8.12
C LEU A 39 -0.90 -1.10 -8.55
N MET A 40 -0.90 -1.85 -9.66
CA MET A 40 0.28 -2.48 -10.25
C MET A 40 1.34 -1.46 -10.72
N ALA A 41 0.94 -0.25 -11.00
CA ALA A 41 1.81 0.87 -11.38
C ALA A 41 2.24 1.74 -10.19
N TRP A 42 2.07 1.28 -8.95
CA TRP A 42 2.39 2.00 -7.72
C TRP A 42 1.70 3.37 -7.57
N LYS A 43 0.58 3.62 -8.28
CA LYS A 43 -0.10 4.93 -8.27
C LYS A 43 -0.61 5.37 -6.90
N HIS A 44 -0.80 4.44 -5.97
CA HIS A 44 -1.12 4.72 -4.57
C HIS A 44 0.06 5.36 -3.79
N PHE A 45 1.28 5.34 -4.35
CA PHE A 45 2.47 6.06 -3.87
C PHE A 45 2.82 7.30 -4.69
N ASP A 46 1.98 7.70 -5.65
CA ASP A 46 2.19 8.92 -6.45
C ASP A 46 1.77 10.15 -5.63
N LEU A 47 2.59 10.47 -4.63
CA LEU A 47 2.38 11.52 -3.64
C LEU A 47 3.57 12.49 -3.63
N ASP A 48 3.31 13.78 -3.37
CA ASP A 48 4.37 14.79 -3.30
C ASP A 48 5.40 14.52 -2.19
N TRP A 49 5.02 13.73 -1.20
CA TRP A 49 5.80 13.47 0.00
C TRP A 49 6.16 12.00 0.22
N ALA A 50 5.62 11.07 -0.57
CA ALA A 50 5.96 9.65 -0.52
C ALA A 50 5.99 9.06 -1.92
N ARG A 51 7.02 8.25 -2.23
CA ARG A 51 7.17 7.59 -3.54
C ARG A 51 7.97 6.30 -3.43
N VAL A 52 7.78 5.41 -4.39
CA VAL A 52 8.54 4.16 -4.52
C VAL A 52 9.76 4.37 -5.42
N CYS A 53 10.88 3.79 -5.05
CA CYS A 53 12.13 3.78 -5.80
C CYS A 53 12.67 2.34 -5.91
N PRO A 54 13.15 1.89 -7.10
CA PRO A 54 13.12 2.63 -8.36
C PRO A 54 11.70 2.83 -8.89
N GLU A 55 11.49 3.91 -9.63
CA GLU A 55 10.23 4.17 -10.30
C GLU A 55 9.94 3.06 -11.32
N GLY A 56 8.68 2.61 -11.39
CA GLY A 56 8.29 1.51 -12.28
C GLY A 56 8.79 0.13 -11.85
N ALA A 57 9.26 -0.04 -10.61
CA ALA A 57 9.65 -1.36 -10.10
C ALA A 57 8.51 -2.37 -10.31
N PRO A 58 8.79 -3.57 -10.85
CA PRO A 58 7.74 -4.57 -11.05
C PRO A 58 7.19 -5.03 -9.69
N ILE A 59 5.87 -5.21 -9.60
CA ILE A 59 5.25 -5.85 -8.44
C ILE A 59 5.30 -7.36 -8.66
N GLU A 60 6.38 -7.97 -8.21
CA GLU A 60 6.65 -9.40 -8.27
C GLU A 60 7.16 -9.89 -6.93
N ILE A 61 6.87 -11.14 -6.57
CA ILE A 61 7.36 -11.73 -5.32
C ILE A 61 8.88 -11.67 -5.27
N GLY A 62 9.42 -11.10 -4.20
CA GLY A 62 10.87 -10.91 -4.01
C GLY A 62 11.39 -9.56 -4.47
N THR A 63 10.65 -8.79 -5.27
CA THR A 63 11.04 -7.42 -5.66
C THR A 63 11.25 -6.56 -4.41
N THR A 64 12.41 -5.93 -4.35
CA THR A 64 12.78 -5.01 -3.28
C THR A 64 12.69 -3.58 -3.77
N VAL A 65 12.01 -2.74 -3.00
CA VAL A 65 11.83 -1.32 -3.26
C VAL A 65 12.22 -0.50 -2.02
N ALA A 66 12.51 0.76 -2.24
CA ALA A 66 12.61 1.75 -1.19
C ALA A 66 11.38 2.66 -1.22
N VAL A 67 10.67 2.77 -0.12
CA VAL A 67 9.66 3.80 0.09
C VAL A 67 10.37 5.03 0.64
N LEU A 68 10.43 6.09 -0.18
CA LEU A 68 10.97 7.38 0.20
C LEU A 68 9.85 8.22 0.79
N VAL A 69 10.05 8.71 2.01
CA VAL A 69 9.06 9.55 2.71
C VAL A 69 9.71 10.87 3.10
N ARG A 70 9.11 11.98 2.68
CA ARG A 70 9.54 13.34 3.06
C ARG A 70 8.81 13.79 4.31
N HIS A 71 9.58 14.12 5.35
CA HIS A 71 9.07 14.68 6.60
C HIS A 71 10.11 15.65 7.20
N PHE A 72 9.65 16.73 7.81
CA PHE A 72 10.51 17.74 8.46
C PHE A 72 11.69 18.24 7.60
N GLY A 73 11.50 18.33 6.25
CA GLY A 73 12.56 18.75 5.33
C GLY A 73 13.57 17.67 4.92
N PHE A 74 13.46 16.46 5.44
CA PHE A 74 14.33 15.33 5.13
C PHE A 74 13.58 14.22 4.40
N TRP A 75 14.32 13.39 3.66
CA TRP A 75 13.84 12.15 3.09
C TRP A 75 14.33 10.96 3.92
N SER A 76 13.42 10.11 4.37
CA SER A 76 13.76 8.80 4.93
C SER A 76 13.59 7.72 3.85
N LEU A 77 14.48 6.73 3.89
CA LEU A 77 14.47 5.57 3.00
C LEU A 77 14.06 4.34 3.81
N ASN A 78 12.95 3.73 3.40
CA ASN A 78 12.35 2.59 4.07
C ASN A 78 12.32 1.40 3.10
N GLY A 79 13.19 0.42 3.31
CA GLY A 79 13.27 -0.76 2.45
C GLY A 79 12.10 -1.72 2.68
N CYS A 80 11.46 -2.13 1.60
CA CYS A 80 10.36 -3.09 1.59
C CYS A 80 10.59 -4.17 0.52
N ARG A 81 9.98 -5.35 0.72
CA ARG A 81 9.99 -6.44 -0.26
C ARG A 81 8.59 -6.96 -0.49
N VAL A 82 8.20 -7.13 -1.76
CA VAL A 82 6.95 -7.77 -2.14
C VAL A 82 6.99 -9.25 -1.73
N LEU A 83 5.95 -9.70 -1.02
CA LEU A 83 5.94 -11.01 -0.36
C LEU A 83 5.01 -12.02 -1.04
N TYR A 84 3.77 -11.61 -1.29
CA TYR A 84 2.74 -12.45 -1.88
C TYR A 84 1.64 -11.60 -2.51
N PHE A 85 0.83 -12.26 -3.34
CA PHE A 85 -0.38 -11.67 -3.90
C PHE A 85 -1.64 -12.11 -3.13
N LEU A 86 -2.67 -11.29 -3.24
CA LEU A 86 -4.01 -11.52 -2.70
C LEU A 86 -5.00 -11.67 -3.86
N GLY A 87 -5.96 -12.57 -3.70
CA GLY A 87 -6.99 -12.82 -4.72
C GLY A 87 -6.47 -13.56 -5.95
N ASP A 88 -7.38 -13.77 -6.92
CA ASP A 88 -7.06 -14.36 -8.20
C ASP A 88 -6.64 -13.25 -9.18
N ARG A 89 -5.42 -13.37 -9.71
CA ARG A 89 -4.86 -12.41 -10.66
C ARG A 89 -5.59 -12.36 -11.99
N SER A 90 -6.30 -13.43 -12.34
CA SER A 90 -6.88 -13.62 -13.68
C SER A 90 -8.38 -13.35 -13.74
N HIS A 91 -9.16 -13.83 -12.76
CA HIS A 91 -10.62 -13.85 -12.85
C HIS A 91 -11.35 -13.48 -11.54
N GLY A 92 -10.61 -13.03 -10.54
CA GLY A 92 -11.18 -12.70 -9.21
C GLY A 92 -11.83 -11.33 -9.18
N SER A 93 -12.69 -11.12 -8.18
CA SER A 93 -13.21 -9.80 -7.79
C SER A 93 -12.34 -9.12 -6.73
N THR A 94 -11.15 -9.66 -6.48
CA THR A 94 -10.17 -9.12 -5.53
C THR A 94 -8.78 -9.28 -6.11
N PHE A 95 -7.98 -8.23 -6.02
CA PHE A 95 -6.59 -8.23 -6.40
C PHE A 95 -5.79 -7.38 -5.41
N GLY A 96 -4.63 -7.86 -5.01
CA GLY A 96 -3.74 -7.10 -4.14
C GLY A 96 -2.38 -7.77 -3.98
N PHE A 97 -1.53 -7.12 -3.22
CA PHE A 97 -0.24 -7.65 -2.82
C PHE A 97 0.13 -7.19 -1.41
N ALA A 98 1.05 -7.92 -0.80
CA ALA A 98 1.67 -7.56 0.45
C ALA A 98 3.13 -7.20 0.22
N TYR A 99 3.62 -6.20 0.95
CA TYR A 99 5.04 -6.04 1.17
C TYR A 99 5.37 -6.08 2.67
N GLY A 100 6.62 -6.43 2.97
CA GLY A 100 7.12 -6.42 4.33
C GLY A 100 8.41 -5.64 4.45
N THR A 101 8.64 -5.13 5.65
CA THR A 101 9.78 -4.26 5.96
C THR A 101 11.11 -5.01 6.01
N LEU A 102 12.16 -4.38 5.52
CA LEU A 102 13.55 -4.84 5.60
C LEU A 102 14.27 -4.26 6.82
N ALA A 103 15.52 -4.69 7.01
CA ALA A 103 16.31 -4.34 8.19
C ALA A 103 16.56 -2.82 8.38
N ASN A 104 16.53 -2.06 7.31
CA ASN A 104 16.72 -0.60 7.30
C ASN A 104 15.42 0.21 7.41
N HIS A 105 14.28 -0.44 7.63
CA HIS A 105 13.00 0.23 7.85
C HIS A 105 12.85 0.67 9.31
N ALA A 106 12.26 1.84 9.55
CA ALA A 106 12.02 2.38 10.89
C ALA A 106 11.02 1.53 11.70
N GLU A 107 10.11 0.86 11.01
CA GLU A 107 9.15 -0.08 11.56
C GLU A 107 9.46 -1.52 11.17
N GLN A 108 8.83 -2.43 11.86
CA GLN A 108 8.88 -3.86 11.61
C GLN A 108 7.45 -4.34 11.39
N GLY A 109 7.16 -4.83 10.17
CA GLY A 109 5.78 -5.22 9.88
C GLY A 109 5.52 -5.51 8.40
N GLU A 110 4.25 -5.67 8.11
CA GLU A 110 3.71 -6.08 6.82
C GLU A 110 2.49 -5.23 6.50
N GLU A 111 2.34 -4.85 5.25
CA GLU A 111 1.21 -4.07 4.77
C GLU A 111 0.67 -4.66 3.48
N ILE A 112 -0.65 -4.75 3.38
CA ILE A 112 -1.37 -5.13 2.18
C ILE A 112 -2.04 -3.95 1.53
N PHE A 113 -2.03 -3.96 0.20
CA PHE A 113 -2.77 -3.07 -0.69
C PHE A 113 -3.69 -3.93 -1.54
N GLU A 114 -4.98 -3.67 -1.46
CA GLU A 114 -5.99 -4.51 -2.09
C GLU A 114 -7.04 -3.65 -2.78
N VAL A 115 -7.46 -4.06 -3.97
CA VAL A 115 -8.65 -3.56 -4.64
C VAL A 115 -9.65 -4.70 -4.78
N SER A 116 -10.92 -4.41 -4.54
CA SER A 116 -11.99 -5.40 -4.63
C SER A 116 -13.24 -4.83 -5.29
N LEU A 117 -13.95 -5.66 -6.05
CA LEU A 117 -15.25 -5.36 -6.64
C LEU A 117 -16.34 -6.12 -5.91
N ASN A 118 -17.25 -5.39 -5.29
CA ASN A 118 -18.49 -5.98 -4.79
C ASN A 118 -19.47 -6.17 -5.97
N ARG A 119 -19.73 -7.42 -6.34
CA ARG A 119 -20.57 -7.74 -7.51
C ARG A 119 -22.03 -7.31 -7.35
N ALA A 120 -22.55 -7.23 -6.14
CA ALA A 120 -23.93 -6.82 -5.88
C ALA A 120 -24.11 -5.30 -5.97
N SER A 121 -23.26 -4.52 -5.31
CA SER A 121 -23.32 -3.06 -5.31
C SER A 121 -22.52 -2.43 -6.45
N GLN A 122 -21.72 -3.20 -7.18
CA GLN A 122 -20.76 -2.73 -8.17
C GLN A 122 -19.70 -1.77 -7.62
N ALA A 123 -19.57 -1.63 -6.31
CA ALA A 123 -18.58 -0.76 -5.70
C ALA A 123 -17.16 -1.36 -5.83
N VAL A 124 -16.21 -0.53 -6.27
CA VAL A 124 -14.78 -0.85 -6.26
C VAL A 124 -14.16 -0.20 -5.04
N THR A 125 -13.61 -1.01 -4.15
CA THR A 125 -13.03 -0.58 -2.88
C THR A 125 -11.51 -0.77 -2.90
N TYR A 126 -10.77 0.24 -2.46
CA TYR A 126 -9.37 0.13 -2.12
C TYR A 126 -9.22 -0.03 -0.61
N ARG A 127 -8.41 -1.00 -0.19
CA ARG A 127 -8.12 -1.31 1.20
C ARG A 127 -6.62 -1.32 1.45
N ILE A 128 -6.20 -0.71 2.54
CA ILE A 128 -4.88 -0.84 3.14
C ILE A 128 -5.06 -1.50 4.50
N ARG A 129 -4.23 -2.49 4.80
CA ARG A 129 -4.12 -3.05 6.14
C ARG A 129 -2.65 -3.25 6.47
N ALA A 130 -2.19 -2.57 7.52
CA ALA A 130 -0.84 -2.66 8.04
C ALA A 130 -0.84 -3.33 9.42
N VAL A 131 0.13 -4.19 9.64
CA VAL A 131 0.43 -4.79 10.94
C VAL A 131 1.90 -4.49 11.22
N SER A 132 2.17 -3.57 12.13
CA SER A 132 3.51 -3.09 12.39
C SER A 132 3.77 -2.78 13.86
N ARG A 133 5.06 -2.68 14.20
CA ARG A 133 5.53 -2.14 15.49
C ARG A 133 6.79 -1.31 15.30
N PRO A 134 7.05 -0.30 16.14
CA PRO A 134 8.30 0.45 16.12
C PRO A 134 9.50 -0.47 16.38
N ARG A 135 10.56 -0.36 15.56
CA ARG A 135 11.73 -1.22 15.67
C ARG A 135 12.74 -0.74 16.71
N ALA A 136 12.90 0.57 16.89
CA ALA A 136 13.91 1.15 17.77
C ALA A 136 13.27 1.95 18.90
N VAL A 137 13.99 2.09 20.03
CA VAL A 137 13.58 2.91 21.18
C VAL A 137 13.38 4.38 20.77
N LEU A 138 14.22 4.90 19.87
CA LEU A 138 14.07 6.25 19.28
C LEU A 138 12.81 6.39 18.40
N ALA A 139 12.39 5.33 17.73
CA ALA A 139 11.13 5.30 16.98
C ALA A 139 9.91 5.39 17.93
N ARG A 140 10.04 4.92 19.17
CA ARG A 140 9.00 5.09 20.20
C ARG A 140 8.82 6.53 20.64
N LEU A 141 9.87 7.32 20.69
CA LEU A 141 9.80 8.76 20.99
C LEU A 141 9.16 9.56 19.85
N GLY A 142 9.39 9.15 18.61
CA GLY A 142 8.76 9.73 17.41
C GLY A 142 7.39 9.12 17.04
N TYR A 143 6.88 8.20 17.84
CA TYR A 143 5.67 7.41 17.54
C TYR A 143 4.44 8.25 17.18
N PRO A 144 4.09 9.36 17.87
CA PRO A 144 2.96 10.18 17.46
C PRO A 144 3.11 10.77 16.06
N ALA A 145 4.31 11.20 15.68
CA ALA A 145 4.58 11.73 14.34
C ALA A 145 4.50 10.61 13.27
N THR A 146 5.00 9.42 13.58
CA THR A 146 4.88 8.26 12.71
C THR A 146 3.42 7.88 12.47
N ARG A 147 2.60 7.87 13.52
CA ARG A 147 1.16 7.60 13.43
C ARG A 147 0.43 8.61 12.52
N MET A 148 0.75 9.89 12.66
CA MET A 148 0.20 10.95 11.79
C MET A 148 0.58 10.73 10.32
N LEU A 149 1.83 10.33 10.05
CA LEU A 149 2.29 10.04 8.68
C LEU A 149 1.59 8.81 8.10
N GLN A 150 1.39 7.75 8.88
CA GLN A 150 0.65 6.56 8.47
C GLN A 150 -0.81 6.87 8.15
N GLU A 151 -1.49 7.65 9.00
CA GLU A 151 -2.87 8.08 8.76
C GLU A 151 -2.98 8.96 7.52
N ARG A 152 -2.05 9.91 7.37
CA ARG A 152 -1.94 10.73 6.16
C ARG A 152 -1.74 9.87 4.92
N PHE A 153 -0.83 8.89 4.98
CA PHE A 153 -0.56 7.99 3.86
C PHE A 153 -1.83 7.23 3.44
N ARG A 154 -2.55 6.64 4.37
CA ARG A 154 -3.78 5.89 4.06
C ARG A 154 -4.80 6.76 3.31
N ARG A 155 -5.04 7.99 3.78
CA ARG A 155 -5.95 8.93 3.13
C ARG A 155 -5.45 9.35 1.73
N ASP A 156 -4.23 9.86 1.66
CA ASP A 156 -3.65 10.44 0.44
C ASP A 156 -3.44 9.36 -0.64
N SER A 157 -3.10 8.13 -0.25
CA SER A 157 -2.96 6.95 -1.10
C SER A 157 -4.28 6.58 -1.80
N GLY A 158 -5.39 6.59 -1.07
CA GLY A 158 -6.72 6.34 -1.66
C GLY A 158 -7.12 7.40 -2.69
N GLU A 159 -6.81 8.67 -2.41
CA GLU A 159 -7.05 9.78 -3.33
C GLU A 159 -6.15 9.69 -4.58
N ALA A 160 -4.87 9.32 -4.41
CA ALA A 160 -3.95 9.16 -5.53
C ALA A 160 -4.43 8.04 -6.48
N LEU A 161 -4.85 6.91 -5.92
CA LEU A 161 -5.38 5.80 -6.71
C LEU A 161 -6.66 6.21 -7.46
N ARG A 162 -7.57 6.94 -6.81
CA ARG A 162 -8.79 7.48 -7.45
C ARG A 162 -8.47 8.42 -8.60
N ARG A 163 -7.51 9.35 -8.44
CA ARG A 163 -7.06 10.26 -9.52
C ARG A 163 -6.49 9.49 -10.70
N ALA A 164 -5.66 8.47 -10.45
CA ALA A 164 -5.08 7.65 -11.50
C ALA A 164 -6.13 6.91 -12.34
N MET A 165 -7.21 6.45 -11.70
CA MET A 165 -8.33 5.80 -12.39
C MET A 165 -9.11 6.75 -13.32
N GLN A 166 -9.19 8.04 -12.96
CA GLN A 166 -9.90 9.06 -13.75
C GLN A 166 -9.07 9.55 -14.93
N GLY A 167 -7.74 9.69 -14.75
CA GLY A 167 -6.82 10.13 -15.80
C GLY A 167 -6.74 9.17 -17.00
N GLY A 168 -6.82 7.88 -16.76
CA GLY A 168 -6.81 6.85 -17.82
C GLY A 168 -8.09 6.82 -18.69
N ALA A 169 -9.17 7.48 -18.28
CA ALA A 169 -10.39 7.58 -19.08
C ALA A 169 -10.30 8.64 -20.19
N ARG A 170 -9.55 9.73 -19.94
CA ARG A 170 -9.42 10.85 -20.91
C ARG A 170 -8.49 10.56 -22.09
N SER A 171 -7.58 9.60 -21.95
CA SER A 171 -6.60 9.27 -23.00
C SER A 171 -7.13 8.30 -24.09
N ARG A 172 -8.37 7.85 -24.00
CA ARG A 172 -8.99 6.92 -24.97
C ARG A 172 -10.07 7.55 -25.84
N GLU A 173 -10.38 8.83 -25.64
CA GLU A 173 -11.37 9.61 -26.40
C GLU A 173 -10.74 10.69 -27.30
N GLY A 174 -9.42 10.64 -27.53
CA GLY A 174 -8.66 11.55 -28.38
C GLY A 174 -8.13 10.87 -29.67
#